data_09a833749027c1668a4ff5c5af3891ba
#
_entry.id   09a833749027c1668a4ff5c5af3891ba
#
_cell.length_a   1.000
_cell.length_b   1.000
_cell.length_c   1.000
_cell.angle_alpha   90.00
_cell.angle_beta   90.00
_cell.angle_gamma   90.00
#
_symmetry.space_group_name_H-M   'P 1'
#
loop_
_entity.id
_entity.type
_entity.pdbx_description
1 polymer ?
#
loop_
_entity_poly.entity_id
_entity_poly.type
_entity_poly.pdbx_seq_one_letter_code
_entity_poly.pdbx_strand_id
1 'polypeptide(L)'
;EDDVAYSLCNTVPDNGILITGEDQKPEILRQVAKINGTEFIQSNEADISRDELDQFTYMEHPANVAVALDVCKKAGVDRHIALAGMHKVQPDLGALIAWNLDQGEKRIQFINGMAANDPVSTLQIWKFIIDRYPAEGGTCVFFNSRDDRPFRTRQLIELTLEEIKPDYFIIRGDKIDAIVQRLIHYSPGTNVQIIGLSNHHNQVIDKLLSLPHDTLIYAIGNQVGAGQEILTKLSDYRHHG
;
A
#
# COMPACT_ATOMS: atom_id res chain seq x y z
N GLU A 1 -6.20 17.37 13.12
CA GLU A 1 -7.16 16.67 12.21
C GLU A 1 -8.27 17.61 11.77
N ASP A 2 -8.92 18.36 12.68
CA ASP A 2 -9.98 19.30 12.31
C ASP A 2 -9.53 20.36 11.31
N ASP A 3 -8.31 20.93 11.49
CA ASP A 3 -7.74 21.90 10.56
C ASP A 3 -7.56 21.34 9.14
N VAL A 4 -7.24 20.05 9.03
CA VAL A 4 -7.13 19.36 7.72
C VAL A 4 -8.50 19.20 7.09
N ALA A 5 -9.50 18.78 7.87
CA ALA A 5 -10.87 18.67 7.40
C ALA A 5 -11.44 20.01 6.93
N TYR A 6 -11.20 21.10 7.69
CA TYR A 6 -11.58 22.45 7.28
C TYR A 6 -10.86 22.91 6.01
N SER A 7 -9.57 22.58 5.85
CA SER A 7 -8.83 22.90 4.63
C SER A 7 -9.41 22.19 3.40
N LEU A 8 -9.80 20.93 3.54
CA LEU A 8 -10.44 20.15 2.48
C LEU A 8 -11.83 20.72 2.12
N CYS A 9 -12.52 21.36 3.06
CA CYS A 9 -13.82 21.98 2.80
C CYS A 9 -13.77 23.09 1.72
N ASN A 10 -12.61 23.65 1.43
CA ASN A 10 -12.44 24.62 0.33
C ASN A 10 -12.72 23.99 -1.06
N THR A 11 -12.77 22.68 -1.17
CA THR A 11 -13.09 21.97 -2.42
C THR A 11 -14.57 21.64 -2.56
N VAL A 12 -15.40 21.88 -1.53
CA VAL A 12 -16.84 21.64 -1.57
C VAL A 12 -17.48 22.64 -2.52
N PRO A 13 -18.15 22.18 -3.58
CA PRO A 13 -18.74 23.08 -4.58
C PRO A 13 -19.95 23.85 -4.02
N ASP A 14 -20.33 24.93 -4.68
CA ASP A 14 -21.60 25.61 -4.44
C ASP A 14 -22.70 24.96 -5.29
N ASN A 15 -23.86 24.66 -4.67
CA ASN A 15 -25.01 24.06 -5.34
C ASN A 15 -24.70 22.81 -6.18
N GLY A 16 -23.76 21.97 -5.70
CA GLY A 16 -23.27 20.78 -6.36
C GLY A 16 -23.58 19.50 -5.61
N ILE A 17 -22.73 18.50 -5.78
CA ILE A 17 -22.78 17.22 -5.08
C ILE A 17 -21.40 16.94 -4.48
N LEU A 18 -21.35 16.63 -3.20
CA LEU A 18 -20.17 16.12 -2.51
C LEU A 18 -20.39 14.65 -2.18
N ILE A 19 -19.55 13.79 -2.73
CA ILE A 19 -19.52 12.37 -2.41
C ILE A 19 -18.21 12.09 -1.71
N THR A 20 -18.25 11.46 -0.54
CA THR A 20 -17.05 11.24 0.30
C THR A 20 -17.09 9.88 0.99
N GLY A 21 -15.90 9.28 1.16
CA GLY A 21 -15.66 8.12 2.02
C GLY A 21 -15.15 8.49 3.41
N GLU A 22 -15.16 9.79 3.78
CA GLU A 22 -14.70 10.25 5.10
C GLU A 22 -15.60 9.71 6.22
N ASP A 23 -15.01 8.97 7.15
CA ASP A 23 -15.71 8.30 8.26
C ASP A 23 -15.40 8.91 9.65
N GLN A 24 -14.29 9.63 9.80
CA GLN A 24 -13.88 10.18 11.09
C GLN A 24 -14.44 11.58 11.37
N LYS A 25 -14.52 12.43 10.34
CA LYS A 25 -14.97 13.82 10.45
C LYS A 25 -16.05 14.21 9.41
N PRO A 26 -17.02 13.34 9.11
CA PRO A 26 -18.02 13.60 8.06
C PRO A 26 -18.88 14.80 8.38
N GLU A 27 -19.09 15.14 9.68
CA GLU A 27 -19.95 16.24 10.10
C GLU A 27 -19.41 17.61 9.69
N ILE A 28 -18.08 17.79 9.63
CA ILE A 28 -17.46 19.04 9.17
C ILE A 28 -17.81 19.26 7.69
N LEU A 29 -17.60 18.22 6.86
CA LEU A 29 -17.92 18.27 5.43
C LEU A 29 -19.42 18.46 5.18
N ARG A 30 -20.27 17.78 5.96
CA ARG A 30 -21.74 17.90 5.89
C ARG A 30 -22.23 19.30 6.20
N GLN A 31 -21.65 19.96 7.21
CA GLN A 31 -22.01 21.35 7.57
C GLN A 31 -21.65 22.33 6.45
N VAL A 32 -20.44 22.20 5.88
CA VAL A 32 -20.01 23.07 4.77
C VAL A 32 -20.85 22.82 3.52
N ALA A 33 -21.12 21.56 3.18
CA ALA A 33 -22.01 21.22 2.07
C ALA A 33 -23.39 21.85 2.24
N LYS A 34 -23.96 21.83 3.45
CA LYS A 34 -25.24 22.50 3.75
C LYS A 34 -25.18 24.02 3.54
N ILE A 35 -24.10 24.68 3.97
CA ILE A 35 -23.90 26.12 3.79
C ILE A 35 -23.84 26.47 2.30
N ASN A 36 -23.14 25.63 1.50
CA ASN A 36 -22.96 25.82 0.06
C ASN A 36 -24.16 25.35 -0.77
N GLY A 37 -25.28 24.90 -0.15
CA GLY A 37 -26.41 24.36 -0.89
C GLY A 37 -26.10 23.04 -1.65
N THR A 38 -25.05 22.32 -1.22
CA THR A 38 -24.54 21.13 -1.88
C THR A 38 -25.16 19.87 -1.29
N GLU A 39 -25.56 18.94 -2.14
CA GLU A 39 -26.00 17.61 -1.72
C GLU A 39 -24.79 16.85 -1.12
N PHE A 40 -24.97 16.29 0.07
CA PHE A 40 -23.95 15.50 0.75
C PHE A 40 -24.28 14.01 0.70
N ILE A 41 -23.36 13.20 0.20
CA ILE A 41 -23.44 11.74 0.16
C ILE A 41 -22.21 11.17 0.84
N GLN A 42 -22.43 10.38 1.88
CA GLN A 42 -21.38 9.61 2.54
C GLN A 42 -21.42 8.18 2.03
N SER A 43 -20.34 7.77 1.36
CA SER A 43 -20.18 6.40 0.87
C SER A 43 -19.79 5.47 2.02
N ASN A 44 -20.27 4.23 1.98
CA ASN A 44 -19.99 3.24 3.01
C ASN A 44 -19.20 2.07 2.40
N GLU A 45 -17.99 1.84 2.87
CA GLU A 45 -17.16 0.72 2.42
C GLU A 45 -17.76 -0.66 2.73
N ALA A 46 -18.62 -0.76 3.76
CA ALA A 46 -19.30 -2.00 4.09
C ALA A 46 -20.30 -2.46 3.02
N ASP A 47 -20.67 -1.59 2.07
CA ASP A 47 -21.53 -1.94 0.93
C ASP A 47 -20.78 -2.69 -0.19
N ILE A 48 -19.44 -2.85 -0.03
CA ILE A 48 -18.59 -3.55 -1.00
C ILE A 48 -18.24 -4.93 -0.47
N SER A 49 -18.68 -5.96 -1.19
CA SER A 49 -18.39 -7.34 -0.83
C SER A 49 -16.95 -7.74 -1.18
N ARG A 50 -16.45 -8.77 -0.49
CA ARG A 50 -15.15 -9.35 -0.80
C ARG A 50 -15.09 -9.90 -2.23
N ASP A 51 -16.16 -10.55 -2.69
CA ASP A 51 -16.24 -11.12 -4.04
C ASP A 51 -16.13 -10.04 -5.13
N GLU A 52 -16.65 -8.83 -4.87
CA GLU A 52 -16.50 -7.69 -5.78
C GLU A 52 -15.06 -7.19 -5.81
N LEU A 53 -14.39 -7.14 -4.65
CA LEU A 53 -12.98 -6.73 -4.57
C LEU A 53 -12.04 -7.76 -5.19
N ASP A 54 -12.33 -9.04 -5.08
CA ASP A 54 -11.49 -10.14 -5.61
C ASP A 54 -11.47 -10.21 -7.15
N GLN A 55 -12.39 -9.51 -7.82
CA GLN A 55 -12.43 -9.40 -9.28
C GLN A 55 -11.49 -8.32 -9.84
N PHE A 56 -10.92 -7.43 -8.99
CA PHE A 56 -9.90 -6.50 -9.45
C PHE A 56 -8.58 -7.22 -9.71
N THR A 57 -7.89 -6.84 -10.79
CA THR A 57 -6.56 -7.37 -11.13
C THR A 57 -5.44 -6.78 -10.25
N TYR A 58 -5.80 -5.85 -9.37
CA TYR A 58 -4.94 -5.16 -8.40
C TYR A 58 -5.72 -4.98 -7.09
N MET A 59 -5.02 -4.67 -6.01
CA MET A 59 -5.68 -4.40 -4.73
C MET A 59 -6.32 -3.02 -4.73
N GLU A 60 -7.64 -2.99 -4.59
CA GLU A 60 -8.40 -1.75 -4.45
C GLU A 60 -8.98 -1.64 -3.05
N HIS A 61 -9.01 -0.43 -2.51
CA HIS A 61 -9.59 -0.18 -1.20
C HIS A 61 -11.12 -0.10 -1.31
N PRO A 62 -11.89 -0.79 -0.46
CA PRO A 62 -13.36 -0.80 -0.55
C PRO A 62 -13.98 0.60 -0.47
N ALA A 63 -13.40 1.52 0.31
CA ALA A 63 -13.86 2.91 0.38
C ALA A 63 -13.79 3.63 -0.98
N ASN A 64 -12.71 3.41 -1.77
CA ASN A 64 -12.59 4.01 -3.10
C ASN A 64 -13.65 3.46 -4.06
N VAL A 65 -13.90 2.15 -4.01
CA VAL A 65 -14.94 1.50 -4.84
C VAL A 65 -16.33 2.03 -4.47
N ALA A 66 -16.62 2.19 -3.17
CA ALA A 66 -17.89 2.73 -2.70
C ALA A 66 -18.13 4.16 -3.21
N VAL A 67 -17.13 5.04 -3.07
CA VAL A 67 -17.21 6.42 -3.60
C VAL A 67 -17.43 6.42 -5.11
N ALA A 68 -16.68 5.62 -5.86
CA ALA A 68 -16.81 5.54 -7.31
C ALA A 68 -18.19 5.02 -7.75
N LEU A 69 -18.77 4.05 -7.01
CA LEU A 69 -20.11 3.54 -7.26
C LEU A 69 -21.20 4.60 -7.01
N ASP A 70 -21.08 5.39 -5.94
CA ASP A 70 -22.02 6.47 -5.67
C ASP A 70 -21.94 7.57 -6.73
N VAL A 71 -20.74 7.88 -7.23
CA VAL A 71 -20.55 8.78 -8.39
C VAL A 71 -21.25 8.20 -9.62
N CYS A 72 -21.03 6.93 -9.96
CA CYS A 72 -21.69 6.26 -11.08
C CYS A 72 -23.21 6.27 -10.95
N LYS A 73 -23.73 5.98 -9.76
CA LYS A 73 -25.15 6.02 -9.46
C LYS A 73 -25.74 7.41 -9.68
N LYS A 74 -25.06 8.47 -9.29
CA LYS A 74 -25.47 9.86 -9.55
C LYS A 74 -25.45 10.21 -11.04
N ALA A 75 -24.53 9.62 -11.79
CA ALA A 75 -24.48 9.74 -13.24
C ALA A 75 -25.50 8.85 -13.97
N GLY A 76 -26.36 8.10 -13.26
CA GLY A 76 -27.37 7.22 -13.84
C GLY A 76 -26.82 5.89 -14.37
N VAL A 77 -25.61 5.50 -13.95
CA VAL A 77 -24.98 4.22 -14.33
C VAL A 77 -25.36 3.15 -13.31
N ASP A 78 -25.84 2.01 -13.82
CA ASP A 78 -26.18 0.86 -12.98
C ASP A 78 -24.93 0.26 -12.29
N ARG A 79 -25.11 -0.22 -11.04
CA ARG A 79 -24.04 -0.76 -10.21
C ARG A 79 -23.22 -1.84 -10.92
N HIS A 80 -23.90 -2.81 -11.57
CA HIS A 80 -23.18 -3.92 -12.19
C HIS A 80 -22.38 -3.47 -13.44
N ILE A 81 -22.87 -2.46 -14.17
CA ILE A 81 -22.14 -1.87 -15.30
C ILE A 81 -20.91 -1.10 -14.80
N ALA A 82 -21.09 -0.34 -13.72
CA ALA A 82 -19.99 0.39 -13.10
C ALA A 82 -18.87 -0.55 -12.61
N LEU A 83 -19.21 -1.60 -11.86
CA LEU A 83 -18.25 -2.62 -11.41
C LEU A 83 -17.56 -3.33 -12.57
N ALA A 84 -18.32 -3.77 -13.58
CA ALA A 84 -17.73 -4.40 -14.76
C ALA A 84 -16.77 -3.47 -15.53
N GLY A 85 -17.01 -2.16 -15.48
CA GLY A 85 -16.09 -1.16 -16.00
C GLY A 85 -14.84 -1.02 -15.14
N MET A 86 -14.98 -0.92 -13.82
CA MET A 86 -13.88 -0.78 -12.85
C MET A 86 -12.94 -1.99 -12.91
N HIS A 87 -13.45 -3.22 -13.01
CA HIS A 87 -12.65 -4.45 -13.12
C HIS A 87 -11.80 -4.52 -14.40
N LYS A 88 -12.11 -3.72 -15.43
CA LYS A 88 -11.35 -3.64 -16.69
C LYS A 88 -10.29 -2.53 -16.71
N VAL A 89 -10.29 -1.68 -15.71
CA VAL A 89 -9.33 -0.57 -15.63
C VAL A 89 -7.92 -1.15 -15.45
N GLN A 90 -6.98 -0.65 -16.24
CA GLN A 90 -5.56 -0.94 -16.00
C GLN A 90 -5.09 -0.07 -14.83
N PRO A 91 -4.47 -0.67 -13.81
CA PRO A 91 -4.02 0.07 -12.65
C PRO A 91 -2.86 1.01 -13.00
N ASP A 92 -2.81 2.14 -12.31
CA ASP A 92 -1.65 3.02 -12.33
C ASP A 92 -0.37 2.31 -11.84
N LEU A 93 0.80 2.84 -12.20
CA LEU A 93 2.10 2.32 -11.76
C LEU A 93 2.28 2.28 -10.24
N GLY A 94 1.46 3.04 -9.50
CA GLY A 94 1.43 3.07 -8.03
C GLY A 94 0.39 2.14 -7.41
N ALA A 95 -0.42 1.45 -8.20
CA ALA A 95 -1.42 0.54 -7.68
C ALA A 95 -0.78 -0.64 -6.95
N LEU A 96 -1.46 -1.08 -5.90
CA LEU A 96 -1.01 -2.21 -5.09
C LEU A 96 -1.24 -3.52 -5.85
N ILE A 97 -0.21 -4.02 -6.51
CA ILE A 97 -0.27 -5.25 -7.30
C ILE A 97 0.45 -6.36 -6.56
N ALA A 98 -0.23 -7.49 -6.40
CA ALA A 98 0.39 -8.72 -5.93
C ALA A 98 1.02 -9.46 -7.12
N TRP A 99 2.30 -9.74 -7.02
CA TRP A 99 3.03 -10.55 -7.98
C TRP A 99 3.34 -11.91 -7.39
N ASN A 100 3.10 -12.96 -8.14
CA ASN A 100 3.70 -14.25 -7.85
C ASN A 100 5.05 -14.27 -8.58
N LEU A 101 6.14 -14.35 -7.82
CA LEU A 101 7.49 -14.50 -8.35
C LEU A 101 7.84 -15.98 -8.33
N ASP A 102 8.12 -16.55 -9.50
CA ASP A 102 8.47 -17.96 -9.66
C ASP A 102 9.97 -18.13 -9.90
N GLN A 103 10.58 -19.04 -9.15
CA GLN A 103 11.94 -19.48 -9.37
C GLN A 103 11.98 -21.02 -9.33
N GLY A 104 11.64 -21.66 -10.44
CA GLY A 104 11.49 -23.10 -10.53
C GLY A 104 10.25 -23.57 -9.76
N GLU A 105 10.42 -24.42 -8.75
CA GLU A 105 9.32 -24.90 -7.90
C GLU A 105 8.97 -23.94 -6.76
N LYS A 106 9.73 -22.83 -6.63
CA LYS A 106 9.60 -21.87 -5.54
C LYS A 106 8.68 -20.72 -5.95
N ARG A 107 7.68 -20.44 -5.14
CA ARG A 107 6.77 -19.32 -5.29
C ARG A 107 6.97 -18.34 -4.13
N ILE A 108 7.02 -17.05 -4.44
CA ILE A 108 7.09 -15.96 -3.49
C ILE A 108 6.02 -14.94 -3.87
N GLN A 109 5.27 -14.47 -2.90
CA GLN A 109 4.30 -13.40 -3.13
C GLN A 109 4.95 -12.04 -2.84
N PHE A 110 4.95 -11.16 -3.83
CA PHE A 110 5.53 -9.82 -3.71
C PHE A 110 4.46 -8.77 -3.90
N ILE A 111 4.30 -7.92 -2.90
CA ILE A 111 3.34 -6.81 -2.89
C ILE A 111 4.11 -5.49 -2.97
N ASN A 112 3.90 -4.75 -4.06
CA ASN A 112 4.50 -3.43 -4.21
C ASN A 112 3.66 -2.36 -3.52
N GLY A 113 4.05 -1.97 -2.31
CA GLY A 113 3.43 -0.86 -1.54
C GLY A 113 4.27 0.43 -1.51
N MET A 114 5.27 0.56 -2.39
CA MET A 114 6.19 1.70 -2.38
C MET A 114 5.53 3.04 -2.73
N ALA A 115 4.32 3.05 -3.28
CA ALA A 115 3.56 4.27 -3.53
C ALA A 115 3.02 4.89 -2.24
N ALA A 116 2.61 4.05 -1.28
CA ALA A 116 2.25 4.48 0.07
C ALA A 116 3.53 4.65 0.90
N ASN A 117 3.92 5.86 1.17
CA ASN A 117 5.22 6.15 1.78
C ASN A 117 5.11 6.92 3.11
N ASP A 118 3.95 6.91 3.74
CA ASP A 118 3.70 7.37 5.10
C ASP A 118 3.36 6.18 6.03
N PRO A 119 3.62 6.31 7.36
CA PRO A 119 3.42 5.20 8.29
C PRO A 119 1.98 4.70 8.37
N VAL A 120 0.99 5.61 8.30
CA VAL A 120 -0.43 5.24 8.47
C VAL A 120 -0.90 4.40 7.30
N SER A 121 -0.71 4.88 6.07
CA SER A 121 -1.07 4.15 4.85
C SER A 121 -0.30 2.83 4.74
N THR A 122 1.00 2.83 5.10
CA THR A 122 1.83 1.62 5.09
C THR A 122 1.27 0.55 6.04
N LEU A 123 0.85 0.94 7.25
CA LEU A 123 0.28 0.00 8.22
C LEU A 123 -1.11 -0.50 7.80
N GLN A 124 -1.95 0.37 7.24
CA GLN A 124 -3.27 -0.03 6.73
C GLN A 124 -3.14 -1.07 5.62
N ILE A 125 -2.24 -0.84 4.66
CA ILE A 125 -1.94 -1.80 3.60
C ILE A 125 -1.42 -3.12 4.19
N TRP A 126 -0.48 -3.06 5.15
CA TRP A 126 0.03 -4.26 5.81
C TRP A 126 -1.09 -5.11 6.42
N LYS A 127 -1.98 -4.49 7.21
CA LYS A 127 -3.12 -5.19 7.81
C LYS A 127 -4.02 -5.82 6.75
N PHE A 128 -4.27 -5.11 5.66
CA PHE A 128 -5.07 -5.61 4.55
C PHE A 128 -4.45 -6.83 3.86
N ILE A 129 -3.13 -6.81 3.61
CA ILE A 129 -2.45 -7.89 2.87
C ILE A 129 -2.26 -9.14 3.74
N ILE A 130 -1.95 -9.00 5.03
CA ILE A 130 -1.70 -10.15 5.91
C ILE A 130 -2.96 -10.99 6.15
N ASP A 131 -4.13 -10.37 6.13
CA ASP A 131 -5.42 -11.06 6.24
C ASP A 131 -5.81 -11.79 4.93
N ARG A 132 -5.22 -11.39 3.80
CA ARG A 132 -5.62 -11.83 2.46
C ARG A 132 -4.68 -12.84 1.85
N TYR A 133 -3.41 -12.74 2.13
CA TYR A 133 -2.38 -13.58 1.53
C TYR A 133 -1.75 -14.52 2.56
N PRO A 134 -1.73 -15.83 2.30
CA PRO A 134 -1.03 -16.76 3.17
C PRO A 134 0.48 -16.46 3.16
N ALA A 135 1.13 -16.63 4.30
CA ALA A 135 2.56 -16.41 4.48
C ALA A 135 3.19 -17.62 5.20
N GLU A 136 2.98 -18.82 4.66
CA GLU A 136 3.48 -20.07 5.28
C GLU A 136 5.00 -20.12 5.36
N GLY A 137 5.70 -19.47 4.42
CA GLY A 137 7.14 -19.28 4.42
C GLY A 137 7.64 -18.11 5.26
N GLY A 138 6.74 -17.43 5.97
CA GLY A 138 7.02 -16.24 6.75
C GLY A 138 6.75 -14.94 6.00
N THR A 139 6.96 -13.83 6.70
CA THR A 139 6.73 -12.47 6.23
C THR A 139 8.03 -11.71 6.04
N CYS A 140 8.11 -10.88 5.01
CA CYS A 140 9.25 -10.02 4.76
C CYS A 140 8.80 -8.60 4.47
N VAL A 141 9.40 -7.61 5.13
CA VAL A 141 9.33 -6.23 4.68
C VAL A 141 10.60 -5.90 3.90
N PHE A 142 10.46 -5.48 2.65
CA PHE A 142 11.54 -4.90 1.86
C PHE A 142 11.41 -3.39 1.84
N PHE A 143 12.36 -2.70 2.46
CA PHE A 143 12.36 -1.24 2.55
C PHE A 143 13.44 -0.64 1.64
N ASN A 144 13.01 0.06 0.59
CA ASN A 144 13.88 0.86 -0.26
C ASN A 144 13.98 2.29 0.29
N SER A 145 15.05 2.59 1.03
CA SER A 145 15.26 3.89 1.67
C SER A 145 15.85 4.93 0.72
N ARG A 146 15.74 6.20 1.12
CA ARG A 146 16.37 7.36 0.48
C ARG A 146 17.13 8.18 1.50
N ASP A 147 18.36 8.59 1.15
CA ASP A 147 19.24 9.36 2.04
C ASP A 147 18.74 10.80 2.27
N ASP A 148 18.00 11.36 1.29
CA ASP A 148 17.48 12.72 1.37
C ASP A 148 16.21 12.85 2.25
N ARG A 149 15.71 11.72 2.82
CA ARG A 149 14.51 11.68 3.68
C ARG A 149 14.72 10.93 4.99
N PRO A 150 15.69 11.34 5.82
CA PRO A 150 16.07 10.58 7.02
C PRO A 150 14.94 10.45 8.05
N PHE A 151 14.07 11.46 8.15
CA PHE A 151 12.94 11.43 9.07
C PHE A 151 11.92 10.33 8.70
N ARG A 152 11.55 10.26 7.42
CA ARG A 152 10.64 9.21 6.92
C ARG A 152 11.28 7.82 7.01
N THR A 153 12.56 7.71 6.69
CA THR A 153 13.32 6.47 6.85
C THR A 153 13.21 5.96 8.28
N ARG A 154 13.40 6.83 9.28
CA ARG A 154 13.27 6.49 10.68
C ARG A 154 11.85 6.05 11.03
N GLN A 155 10.83 6.79 10.63
CA GLN A 155 9.41 6.45 10.91
C GLN A 155 9.03 5.09 10.35
N LEU A 156 9.44 4.75 9.11
CA LEU A 156 9.12 3.46 8.50
C LEU A 156 9.90 2.31 9.14
N ILE A 157 11.12 2.54 9.62
CA ILE A 157 11.87 1.56 10.40
C ILE A 157 11.18 1.29 11.74
N GLU A 158 10.82 2.34 12.48
CA GLU A 158 10.11 2.23 13.76
C GLU A 158 8.78 1.47 13.56
N LEU A 159 7.98 1.85 12.57
CA LEU A 159 6.75 1.14 12.20
C LEU A 159 6.98 -0.35 11.93
N THR A 160 8.02 -0.66 11.15
CA THR A 160 8.33 -2.05 10.78
C THR A 160 8.69 -2.89 12.00
N LEU A 161 9.49 -2.35 12.90
CA LEU A 161 9.99 -3.09 14.08
C LEU A 161 8.98 -3.14 15.24
N GLU A 162 8.15 -2.12 15.39
CA GLU A 162 7.24 -2.00 16.54
C GLU A 162 5.84 -2.52 16.25
N GLU A 163 5.33 -2.34 15.02
CA GLU A 163 3.96 -2.66 14.65
C GLU A 163 3.85 -3.86 13.69
N ILE A 164 4.60 -3.83 12.58
CA ILE A 164 4.53 -4.87 11.54
C ILE A 164 5.17 -6.17 12.02
N LYS A 165 6.39 -6.11 12.56
CA LYS A 165 7.17 -7.23 13.12
C LYS A 165 7.29 -8.42 12.17
N PRO A 166 7.83 -8.22 10.96
CA PRO A 166 7.99 -9.30 9.99
C PRO A 166 9.10 -10.28 10.45
N ASP A 167 9.13 -11.50 9.87
CA ASP A 167 10.22 -12.44 10.11
C ASP A 167 11.54 -11.96 9.52
N TYR A 168 11.48 -11.30 8.37
CA TYR A 168 12.64 -10.72 7.67
C TYR A 168 12.43 -9.24 7.41
N PHE A 169 13.46 -8.44 7.68
CA PHE A 169 13.48 -7.02 7.34
C PHE A 169 14.70 -6.72 6.47
N ILE A 170 14.48 -6.58 5.17
CA ILE A 170 15.52 -6.27 4.18
C ILE A 170 15.49 -4.78 3.91
N ILE A 171 16.59 -4.09 4.23
CA ILE A 171 16.72 -2.66 4.05
C ILE A 171 17.76 -2.39 2.96
N ARG A 172 17.38 -1.66 1.93
CA ARG A 172 18.30 -1.18 0.89
C ARG A 172 18.42 0.33 0.97
N GLY A 173 19.64 0.84 0.78
CA GLY A 173 19.93 2.28 0.70
C GLY A 173 21.41 2.58 0.82
N ASP A 174 21.77 3.83 0.55
CA ASP A 174 23.13 4.32 0.79
C ASP A 174 23.37 4.44 2.31
N LYS A 175 24.58 4.14 2.78
CA LYS A 175 24.96 4.19 4.21
C LYS A 175 24.08 3.34 5.14
N ILE A 176 23.38 2.35 4.60
CA ILE A 176 22.44 1.53 5.36
C ILE A 176 23.15 0.69 6.44
N ASP A 177 24.43 0.34 6.23
CA ASP A 177 25.20 -0.46 7.18
C ASP A 177 25.25 0.15 8.57
N ALA A 178 25.42 1.48 8.67
CA ALA A 178 25.43 2.18 9.96
C ALA A 178 24.04 2.16 10.64
N ILE A 179 22.97 2.19 9.87
CA ILE A 179 21.60 2.10 10.37
C ILE A 179 21.33 0.68 10.86
N VAL A 180 21.65 -0.33 10.05
CA VAL A 180 21.47 -1.75 10.40
C VAL A 180 22.26 -2.13 11.66
N GLN A 181 23.54 -1.72 11.77
CA GLN A 181 24.34 -1.95 12.97
C GLN A 181 23.69 -1.33 14.23
N ARG A 182 23.15 -0.14 14.13
CA ARG A 182 22.41 0.47 15.23
C ARG A 182 21.14 -0.33 15.57
N LEU A 183 20.35 -0.72 14.57
CA LEU A 183 19.12 -1.48 14.79
C LEU A 183 19.40 -2.81 15.49
N ILE A 184 20.40 -3.56 15.05
CA ILE A 184 20.82 -4.82 15.68
C ILE A 184 21.27 -4.58 17.13
N HIS A 185 21.96 -3.47 17.38
CA HIS A 185 22.49 -3.14 18.71
C HIS A 185 21.37 -2.68 19.69
N TYR A 186 20.38 -1.88 19.21
CA TYR A 186 19.35 -1.29 20.06
C TYR A 186 18.02 -2.07 20.10
N SER A 187 17.90 -3.13 19.33
CA SER A 187 16.72 -4.01 19.34
C SER A 187 17.08 -5.46 19.72
N PRO A 188 17.85 -5.68 20.83
CA PRO A 188 18.16 -7.03 21.26
C PRO A 188 16.88 -7.70 21.76
N GLY A 189 16.41 -8.72 21.03
CA GLY A 189 15.22 -9.48 21.40
C GLY A 189 14.07 -9.38 20.38
N THR A 190 14.23 -8.68 19.27
CA THR A 190 13.33 -8.84 18.13
C THR A 190 13.64 -10.17 17.43
N ASN A 191 12.63 -10.99 17.15
CA ASN A 191 12.80 -12.18 16.32
C ASN A 191 12.99 -11.84 14.82
N VAL A 192 13.08 -10.56 14.49
CA VAL A 192 13.21 -10.06 13.12
C VAL A 192 14.63 -10.21 12.62
N GLN A 193 14.84 -10.92 11.53
CA GLN A 193 16.13 -10.99 10.86
C GLN A 193 16.35 -9.73 10.01
N ILE A 194 17.18 -8.80 10.50
CA ILE A 194 17.49 -7.53 9.81
C ILE A 194 18.68 -7.75 8.87
N ILE A 195 18.50 -7.38 7.59
CA ILE A 195 19.50 -7.55 6.54
C ILE A 195 19.69 -6.21 5.82
N GLY A 196 20.87 -5.62 5.93
CA GLY A 196 21.25 -4.44 5.16
C GLY A 196 21.88 -4.82 3.83
N LEU A 197 21.48 -4.15 2.77
CA LEU A 197 22.03 -4.34 1.43
C LEU A 197 22.50 -3.00 0.86
N SER A 198 23.71 -2.98 0.35
CA SER A 198 24.25 -1.83 -0.38
C SER A 198 23.57 -1.67 -1.76
N ASN A 199 23.94 -0.63 -2.52
CA ASN A 199 23.27 -0.19 -3.75
C ASN A 199 23.27 -1.15 -4.95
N HIS A 200 23.65 -2.41 -4.81
CA HIS A 200 23.66 -3.38 -5.91
C HIS A 200 22.29 -4.03 -6.10
N HIS A 201 21.53 -3.63 -7.10
CA HIS A 201 20.19 -4.11 -7.40
C HIS A 201 20.11 -5.64 -7.51
N ASN A 202 21.09 -6.29 -8.13
CA ASN A 202 21.13 -7.74 -8.26
C ASN A 202 21.20 -8.44 -6.91
N GLN A 203 22.00 -7.94 -5.96
CA GLN A 203 22.08 -8.52 -4.61
C GLN A 203 20.74 -8.43 -3.87
N VAL A 204 20.00 -7.33 -4.09
CA VAL A 204 18.65 -7.19 -3.52
C VAL A 204 17.71 -8.26 -4.10
N ILE A 205 17.71 -8.42 -5.42
CA ILE A 205 16.86 -9.40 -6.09
C ILE A 205 17.21 -10.82 -5.67
N ASP A 206 18.52 -11.19 -5.71
CA ASP A 206 18.99 -12.49 -5.27
C ASP A 206 18.58 -12.79 -3.83
N LYS A 207 18.64 -11.77 -2.95
CA LYS A 207 18.23 -11.92 -1.56
C LYS A 207 16.72 -12.11 -1.41
N LEU A 208 15.90 -11.31 -2.11
CA LEU A 208 14.44 -11.47 -2.09
C LEU A 208 14.04 -12.85 -2.61
N LEU A 209 14.62 -13.30 -3.72
CA LEU A 209 14.36 -14.61 -4.31
C LEU A 209 14.92 -15.77 -3.47
N SER A 210 15.90 -15.53 -2.58
CA SER A 210 16.45 -16.55 -1.68
C SER A 210 15.56 -16.85 -0.47
N LEU A 211 14.55 -16.04 -0.18
CA LEU A 211 13.61 -16.25 0.92
C LEU A 211 12.87 -17.59 0.79
N PRO A 212 12.32 -18.16 1.86
CA PRO A 212 11.59 -19.44 1.80
C PRO A 212 10.44 -19.44 0.79
N HIS A 213 10.04 -20.65 0.36
CA HIS A 213 8.82 -20.84 -0.43
C HIS A 213 7.61 -20.29 0.33
N ASP A 214 6.64 -19.69 -0.38
CA ASP A 214 5.44 -19.05 0.16
C ASP A 214 5.72 -17.92 1.17
N THR A 215 6.88 -17.23 1.05
CA THR A 215 7.12 -15.97 1.76
C THR A 215 6.27 -14.85 1.14
N LEU A 216 5.63 -14.07 2.01
CA LEU A 216 4.94 -12.84 1.64
C LEU A 216 5.89 -11.64 1.80
N ILE A 217 6.27 -10.99 0.71
CA ILE A 217 7.10 -9.79 0.70
C ILE A 217 6.24 -8.56 0.53
N TYR A 218 6.33 -7.63 1.47
CA TYR A 218 5.75 -6.30 1.36
C TYR A 218 6.84 -5.27 1.13
N ALA A 219 6.88 -4.68 -0.07
CA ALA A 219 7.83 -3.65 -0.44
C ALA A 219 7.30 -2.27 -0.06
N ILE A 220 8.09 -1.51 0.70
CA ILE A 220 7.76 -0.17 1.20
C ILE A 220 8.87 0.84 0.88
N GLY A 221 8.58 2.12 1.08
CA GLY A 221 9.56 3.19 0.92
C GLY A 221 9.47 3.87 -0.44
N ASN A 222 10.60 4.08 -1.10
CA ASN A 222 10.65 4.88 -2.32
C ASN A 222 10.63 4.04 -3.60
N GLN A 223 9.70 4.33 -4.50
CA GLN A 223 9.63 3.67 -5.80
C GLN A 223 10.58 4.29 -6.84
N VAL A 224 10.83 5.60 -6.76
CA VAL A 224 11.61 6.34 -7.78
C VAL A 224 13.09 5.93 -7.76
N GLY A 225 13.73 5.87 -8.92
CA GLY A 225 15.14 5.50 -9.07
C GLY A 225 15.36 4.01 -8.85
N ALA A 226 16.19 3.65 -7.89
CA ALA A 226 16.54 2.25 -7.63
C ALA A 226 15.33 1.34 -7.35
N GLY A 227 14.26 1.85 -6.77
CA GLY A 227 13.00 1.11 -6.59
C GLY A 227 12.42 0.68 -7.93
N GLN A 228 12.35 1.59 -8.89
CA GLN A 228 11.86 1.30 -10.24
C GLN A 228 12.73 0.26 -10.97
N GLU A 229 14.06 0.35 -10.84
CA GLU A 229 14.97 -0.62 -11.45
C GLU A 229 14.82 -2.02 -10.85
N ILE A 230 14.65 -2.11 -9.52
CA ILE A 230 14.38 -3.38 -8.82
C ILE A 230 13.05 -3.97 -9.29
N LEU A 231 11.98 -3.17 -9.35
CA LEU A 231 10.67 -3.63 -9.81
C LEU A 231 10.71 -4.12 -11.27
N THR A 232 11.41 -3.38 -12.14
CA THR A 232 11.59 -3.78 -13.54
C THR A 232 12.28 -5.14 -13.66
N LYS A 233 13.34 -5.38 -12.89
CA LYS A 233 14.05 -6.67 -12.89
C LYS A 233 13.25 -7.79 -12.22
N LEU A 234 12.51 -7.50 -11.15
CA LEU A 234 11.62 -8.49 -10.53
C LEU A 234 10.49 -8.89 -11.45
N SER A 235 10.07 -8.02 -12.37
CA SER A 235 9.03 -8.38 -13.36
C SER A 235 9.44 -9.54 -14.27
N ASP A 236 10.73 -9.79 -14.49
CA ASP A 236 11.25 -10.92 -15.28
C ASP A 236 10.95 -12.29 -14.60
N TYR A 237 10.72 -12.28 -13.29
CA TYR A 237 10.37 -13.47 -12.48
C TYR A 237 8.86 -13.58 -12.23
N ARG A 238 8.06 -12.66 -12.76
CA ARG A 238 6.62 -12.66 -12.55
C ARG A 238 5.98 -13.82 -13.32
N HIS A 239 5.20 -14.63 -12.60
CA HIS A 239 4.35 -15.64 -13.22
C HIS A 239 3.29 -14.96 -14.11
N HIS A 240 3.31 -15.27 -15.39
CA HIS A 240 2.28 -14.88 -16.35
C HIS A 240 1.31 -16.07 -16.47
N GLY A 241 0.33 -16.12 -15.53
CA GLY A 241 -0.74 -17.11 -15.57
C GLY A 241 -1.79 -16.76 -16.61
#